data_4e142fc2f4ea9c73ba346882af6bdad8
#
_entry.id   4e142fc2f4ea9c73ba346882af6bdad8
#
_cell.length_a   1.000
_cell.length_b   1.000
_cell.length_c   1.000
_cell.angle_alpha   90.00
_cell.angle_beta   90.00
_cell.angle_gamma   90.00
#
_symmetry.space_group_name_H-M   'P 1'
#
loop_
_entity.id
_entity.type
_entity.pdbx_description
1 polymer ?
#
loop_
_entity_poly.entity_id
_entity_poly.type
_entity_poly.pdbx_seq_one_letter_code
_entity_poly.pdbx_strand_id
1 'polypeptide(L)'
;YGAVDLLVVGRFGSTSGLSAVSTGSQVLNLVTFVVVQFAMGITVLIARYLGEKKPEQIGSVIGGAAIVFTAISVGLFIVMVCFAHPIAILMQAPAEAVELTTVYIRICGGGIFFIVAYNLLSAIFRGLGDSKSPLLFVLVACIINVFGDLILVAGFHMNAVGACLLYTSDAAD
;
A
#
# COMPACT_ATOMS: atom_id res chain seq x y z
N TYR A 1 -7.93 5.05 6.28
CA TYR A 1 -8.13 5.07 4.81
C TYR A 1 -9.23 4.06 4.41
N GLY A 2 -9.01 2.76 4.40
CA GLY A 2 -9.96 1.75 3.92
C GLY A 2 -11.41 1.86 4.45
N ALA A 3 -11.63 2.48 5.61
CA ALA A 3 -12.97 2.76 6.10
C ALA A 3 -13.67 3.89 5.32
N VAL A 4 -12.92 4.88 4.85
CA VAL A 4 -13.45 5.98 4.03
C VAL A 4 -13.77 5.45 2.63
N ASP A 5 -12.85 4.67 2.02
CA ASP A 5 -13.04 4.04 0.72
C ASP A 5 -14.31 3.16 0.72
N LEU A 6 -14.48 2.33 1.77
CA LEU A 6 -15.66 1.49 1.94
C LEU A 6 -16.95 2.30 2.11
N LEU A 7 -16.90 3.43 2.84
CA LEU A 7 -18.05 4.33 2.98
C LEU A 7 -18.43 4.98 1.67
N VAL A 8 -17.46 5.48 0.92
CA VAL A 8 -17.71 6.16 -0.36
C VAL A 8 -18.20 5.16 -1.40
N VAL A 9 -17.55 4.00 -1.55
CA VAL A 9 -17.99 2.94 -2.48
C VAL A 9 -19.35 2.35 -2.04
N GLY A 10 -19.59 2.20 -0.73
CA GLY A 10 -20.88 1.74 -0.21
C GLY A 10 -22.04 2.70 -0.46
N ARG A 11 -21.75 4.01 -0.53
CA ARG A 11 -22.77 5.04 -0.77
C ARG A 11 -23.07 5.27 -2.25
N PHE A 12 -22.06 5.19 -3.08
CA PHE A 12 -22.11 5.59 -4.50
C PHE A 12 -21.84 4.43 -5.47
N GLY A 13 -21.35 3.30 -4.99
CA GLY A 13 -20.98 2.13 -5.77
C GLY A 13 -22.03 1.02 -5.75
N SER A 14 -21.70 -0.11 -6.41
CA SER A 14 -22.50 -1.33 -6.42
C SER A 14 -22.13 -2.26 -5.24
N THR A 15 -23.03 -3.19 -4.89
CA THR A 15 -22.77 -4.21 -3.86
C THR A 15 -21.60 -5.13 -4.21
N SER A 16 -21.45 -5.48 -5.49
CA SER A 16 -20.31 -6.24 -6.00
C SER A 16 -19.00 -5.42 -5.95
N GLY A 17 -19.07 -4.11 -6.21
CA GLY A 17 -17.94 -3.19 -6.03
C GLY A 17 -17.48 -3.11 -4.58
N LEU A 18 -18.41 -2.99 -3.63
CA LEU A 18 -18.11 -2.98 -2.20
C LEU A 18 -17.43 -4.29 -1.74
N SER A 19 -17.93 -5.44 -2.20
CA SER A 19 -17.32 -6.74 -1.91
C SER A 19 -15.92 -6.86 -2.51
N ALA A 20 -15.70 -6.35 -3.72
CA ALA A 20 -14.39 -6.35 -4.39
C ALA A 20 -13.37 -5.50 -3.63
N VAL A 21 -13.74 -4.29 -3.21
CA VAL A 21 -12.87 -3.41 -2.41
C VAL A 21 -12.57 -4.02 -1.05
N SER A 22 -13.57 -4.59 -0.37
CA SER A 22 -13.39 -5.23 0.93
C SER A 22 -12.41 -6.39 0.86
N THR A 23 -12.57 -7.30 -0.11
CA THR A 23 -11.71 -8.48 -0.29
C THR A 23 -10.32 -8.07 -0.78
N GLY A 24 -10.24 -7.17 -1.76
CA GLY A 24 -8.98 -6.68 -2.30
C GLY A 24 -8.14 -5.91 -1.27
N SER A 25 -8.79 -5.10 -0.44
CA SER A 25 -8.11 -4.38 0.66
C SER A 25 -7.49 -5.33 1.69
N GLN A 26 -8.10 -6.48 1.96
CA GLN A 26 -7.52 -7.49 2.86
C GLN A 26 -6.20 -8.05 2.30
N VAL A 27 -6.15 -8.31 0.98
CA VAL A 27 -4.92 -8.74 0.31
C VAL A 27 -3.83 -7.68 0.46
N LEU A 28 -4.17 -6.42 0.18
CA LEU A 28 -3.21 -5.31 0.29
C LEU A 28 -2.75 -5.08 1.72
N ASN A 29 -3.65 -5.18 2.69
CA ASN A 29 -3.29 -5.08 4.11
C ASN A 29 -2.29 -6.18 4.50
N LEU A 30 -2.49 -7.41 4.03
CA LEU A 30 -1.56 -8.51 4.28
C LEU A 30 -0.18 -8.22 3.66
N VAL A 31 -0.15 -7.79 2.41
CA VAL A 31 1.09 -7.45 1.70
C VAL A 31 1.81 -6.29 2.39
N THR A 32 1.08 -5.22 2.70
CA THR A 32 1.62 -4.05 3.40
C THR A 32 2.15 -4.43 4.77
N PHE A 33 1.44 -5.28 5.52
CA PHE A 33 1.90 -5.78 6.82
C PHE A 33 3.25 -6.46 6.71
N VAL A 34 3.44 -7.34 5.72
CA VAL A 34 4.73 -8.01 5.50
C VAL A 34 5.84 -7.00 5.19
N VAL A 35 5.58 -6.04 4.29
CA VAL A 35 6.53 -4.97 3.93
C VAL A 35 6.92 -4.15 5.15
N VAL A 36 5.95 -3.77 5.99
CA VAL A 36 6.18 -2.99 7.22
C VAL A 36 7.06 -3.76 8.21
N GLN A 37 6.89 -5.08 8.37
CA GLN A 37 7.75 -5.87 9.26
C GLN A 37 9.21 -5.87 8.79
N PHE A 38 9.45 -5.99 7.48
CA PHE A 38 10.83 -5.84 6.95
C PHE A 38 11.36 -4.42 7.16
N ALA A 39 10.53 -3.38 6.95
CA ALA A 39 10.89 -2.00 7.16
C ALA A 39 11.25 -1.69 8.63
N MET A 40 10.57 -2.32 9.59
CA MET A 40 10.91 -2.20 11.02
C MET A 40 12.34 -2.70 11.32
N GLY A 41 12.79 -3.78 10.67
CA GLY A 41 14.17 -4.25 10.78
C GLY A 41 15.18 -3.18 10.36
N ILE A 42 14.90 -2.47 9.27
CA ILE A 42 15.75 -1.37 8.78
C ILE A 42 15.76 -0.21 9.78
N THR A 43 14.60 0.17 10.33
CA THR A 43 14.50 1.21 11.37
C THR A 43 15.40 0.91 12.56
N VAL A 44 15.33 -0.32 13.08
CA VAL A 44 16.14 -0.75 14.24
C VAL A 44 17.63 -0.72 13.91
N LEU A 45 18.00 -1.19 12.71
CA LEU A 45 19.41 -1.25 12.30
C LEU A 45 20.02 0.14 12.15
N ILE A 46 19.29 1.08 11.54
CA ILE A 46 19.72 2.48 11.41
C ILE A 46 19.84 3.14 12.78
N ALA A 47 18.82 2.97 13.65
CA ALA A 47 18.84 3.54 15.00
C ALA A 47 20.01 3.03 15.83
N ARG A 48 20.35 1.74 15.67
CA ARG A 48 21.52 1.12 16.33
C ARG A 48 22.83 1.76 15.87
N TYR A 49 23.07 1.86 14.56
CA TYR A 49 24.31 2.46 14.04
C TYR A 49 24.41 3.94 14.35
N LEU A 50 23.28 4.65 14.41
CA LEU A 50 23.24 6.03 14.86
C LEU A 50 23.66 6.14 16.33
N GLY A 51 23.17 5.25 17.20
CA GLY A 51 23.56 5.17 18.62
C GLY A 51 25.03 4.80 18.83
N GLU A 52 25.56 3.90 17.97
CA GLU A 52 26.99 3.51 17.98
C GLU A 52 27.92 4.60 17.40
N LYS A 53 27.38 5.74 16.94
CA LYS A 53 28.13 6.83 16.26
C LYS A 53 28.91 6.36 15.04
N LYS A 54 28.32 5.47 14.25
CA LYS A 54 28.90 4.91 13.01
C LYS A 54 28.09 5.32 11.78
N PRO A 55 28.08 6.61 11.38
CA PRO A 55 27.24 7.10 10.29
C PRO A 55 27.60 6.45 8.92
N GLU A 56 28.85 6.01 8.74
CA GLU A 56 29.30 5.34 7.52
C GLU A 56 28.53 4.03 7.25
N GLN A 57 28.14 3.31 8.31
CA GLN A 57 27.37 2.08 8.19
C GLN A 57 25.91 2.33 7.78
N ILE A 58 25.36 3.50 8.12
CA ILE A 58 23.97 3.87 7.77
C ILE A 58 23.81 3.92 6.26
N GLY A 59 24.76 4.51 5.53
CA GLY A 59 24.74 4.56 4.05
C GLY A 59 24.71 3.17 3.43
N SER A 60 25.50 2.25 3.96
CA SER A 60 25.55 0.85 3.50
C SER A 60 24.21 0.13 3.78
N VAL A 61 23.61 0.36 4.94
CA VAL A 61 22.28 -0.20 5.29
C VAL A 61 21.20 0.31 4.35
N ILE A 62 21.17 1.61 4.07
CA ILE A 62 20.19 2.21 3.16
C ILE A 62 20.35 1.64 1.74
N GLY A 63 21.59 1.53 1.25
CA GLY A 63 21.87 0.95 -0.07
C GLY A 63 21.42 -0.53 -0.15
N GLY A 64 21.78 -1.32 0.84
CA GLY A 64 21.35 -2.73 0.93
C GLY A 64 19.83 -2.87 1.04
N ALA A 65 19.19 -2.04 1.86
CA ALA A 65 17.75 -2.01 1.99
C ALA A 65 17.06 -1.66 0.66
N ALA A 66 17.56 -0.67 -0.07
CA ALA A 66 17.00 -0.29 -1.38
C ALA A 66 17.00 -1.47 -2.37
N ILE A 67 18.09 -2.23 -2.42
CA ILE A 67 18.18 -3.42 -3.28
C ILE A 67 17.15 -4.49 -2.86
N VAL A 68 17.10 -4.82 -1.57
CA VAL A 68 16.17 -5.83 -1.03
C VAL A 68 14.72 -5.42 -1.25
N PHE A 69 14.36 -4.18 -0.95
CA PHE A 69 13.00 -3.69 -1.12
C PHE A 69 12.59 -3.60 -2.59
N THR A 70 13.53 -3.27 -3.49
CA THR A 70 13.27 -3.34 -4.94
C THR A 70 13.00 -4.78 -5.38
N ALA A 71 13.78 -5.75 -4.91
CA ALA A 71 13.53 -7.17 -5.22
C ALA A 71 12.17 -7.65 -4.66
N ILE A 72 11.82 -7.26 -3.44
CA ILE A 72 10.52 -7.55 -2.83
C ILE A 72 9.39 -6.94 -3.67
N SER A 73 9.50 -5.67 -4.08
CA SER A 73 8.46 -4.99 -4.86
C SER A 73 8.24 -5.64 -6.22
N VAL A 74 9.31 -6.05 -6.90
CA VAL A 74 9.22 -6.78 -8.17
C VAL A 74 8.55 -8.15 -7.96
N GLY A 75 8.93 -8.88 -6.93
CA GLY A 75 8.31 -10.17 -6.59
C GLY A 75 6.82 -10.04 -6.29
N LEU A 76 6.45 -9.07 -5.45
CA LEU A 76 5.05 -8.79 -5.12
C LEU A 76 4.25 -8.33 -6.34
N PHE A 77 4.82 -7.48 -7.19
CA PHE A 77 4.20 -7.07 -8.45
C PHE A 77 3.86 -8.26 -9.32
N ILE A 78 4.83 -9.16 -9.55
CA ILE A 78 4.62 -10.38 -10.35
C ILE A 78 3.49 -11.23 -9.73
N VAL A 79 3.54 -11.45 -8.42
CA VAL A 79 2.52 -12.26 -7.73
C VAL A 79 1.14 -11.61 -7.85
N MET A 80 1.00 -10.33 -7.57
CA MET A 80 -0.30 -9.64 -7.58
C MET A 80 -0.87 -9.49 -9.00
N VAL A 81 -0.04 -9.29 -10.03
CA VAL A 81 -0.52 -9.13 -11.41
C VAL A 81 -0.80 -10.48 -12.07
N CYS A 82 0.11 -11.45 -11.94
CA CYS A 82 -0.02 -12.75 -12.60
C CYS A 82 -1.00 -13.68 -11.88
N PHE A 83 -1.06 -13.62 -10.55
CA PHE A 83 -1.89 -14.51 -9.73
C PHE A 83 -3.12 -13.81 -9.13
N ALA A 84 -3.51 -12.64 -9.64
CA ALA A 84 -4.66 -11.88 -9.13
C ALA A 84 -5.95 -12.72 -9.07
N HIS A 85 -6.26 -13.48 -10.13
CA HIS A 85 -7.46 -14.31 -10.19
C HIS A 85 -7.43 -15.49 -9.20
N PRO A 86 -6.38 -16.31 -9.12
CA PRO A 86 -6.25 -17.32 -8.06
C PRO A 86 -6.32 -16.73 -6.64
N ILE A 87 -5.74 -15.56 -6.42
CA ILE A 87 -5.80 -14.87 -5.13
C ILE A 87 -7.24 -14.47 -4.78
N ALA A 88 -7.99 -13.91 -5.73
CA ALA A 88 -9.39 -13.55 -5.53
C ALA A 88 -10.25 -14.77 -5.14
N ILE A 89 -10.03 -15.92 -5.78
CA ILE A 89 -10.70 -17.18 -5.45
C ILE A 89 -10.29 -17.68 -4.06
N LEU A 90 -8.99 -17.66 -3.75
CA LEU A 90 -8.46 -18.09 -2.46
C LEU A 90 -9.04 -17.27 -1.30
N MET A 91 -9.25 -15.97 -1.54
CA MET A 91 -9.87 -15.05 -0.58
C MET A 91 -11.39 -15.21 -0.48
N GLN A 92 -11.96 -16.23 -1.19
CA GLN A 92 -13.40 -16.51 -1.19
C GLN A 92 -14.26 -15.31 -1.60
N ALA A 93 -13.79 -14.54 -2.59
CA ALA A 93 -14.58 -13.45 -3.15
C ALA A 93 -15.93 -14.01 -3.68
N PRO A 94 -17.06 -13.33 -3.45
CA PRO A 94 -18.36 -13.75 -4.02
C PRO A 94 -18.26 -13.90 -5.53
N ALA A 95 -18.93 -14.90 -6.10
CA ALA A 95 -18.84 -15.21 -7.53
C ALA A 95 -19.10 -13.99 -8.44
N GLU A 96 -20.00 -13.10 -8.01
CA GLU A 96 -20.33 -11.85 -8.70
C GLU A 96 -19.24 -10.78 -8.59
N ALA A 97 -18.33 -10.89 -7.64
CA ALA A 97 -17.28 -9.92 -7.36
C ALA A 97 -15.88 -10.41 -7.76
N VAL A 98 -15.69 -11.67 -8.13
CA VAL A 98 -14.37 -12.26 -8.45
C VAL A 98 -13.64 -11.47 -9.53
N GLU A 99 -14.33 -11.11 -10.61
CA GLU A 99 -13.70 -10.34 -11.70
C GLU A 99 -13.29 -8.93 -11.26
N LEU A 100 -14.18 -8.24 -10.54
CA LEU A 100 -13.87 -6.90 -10.00
C LEU A 100 -12.73 -6.95 -8.97
N THR A 101 -12.71 -7.97 -8.11
CA THR A 101 -11.63 -8.21 -7.15
C THR A 101 -10.31 -8.48 -7.87
N THR A 102 -10.33 -9.27 -8.95
CA THR A 102 -9.15 -9.55 -9.77
C THR A 102 -8.59 -8.27 -10.40
N VAL A 103 -9.45 -7.44 -10.97
CA VAL A 103 -9.06 -6.14 -11.54
C VAL A 103 -8.49 -5.24 -10.45
N TYR A 104 -9.14 -5.17 -9.30
CA TYR A 104 -8.70 -4.41 -8.14
C TYR A 104 -7.28 -4.82 -7.71
N ILE A 105 -7.03 -6.12 -7.50
CA ILE A 105 -5.71 -6.64 -7.11
C ILE A 105 -4.65 -6.32 -8.17
N ARG A 106 -4.96 -6.39 -9.47
CA ARG A 106 -4.01 -6.07 -10.54
C ARG A 106 -3.62 -4.60 -10.56
N ILE A 107 -4.59 -3.70 -10.44
CA ILE A 107 -4.34 -2.25 -10.43
C ILE A 107 -3.51 -1.89 -9.20
N CYS A 108 -3.91 -2.38 -8.03
CA CYS A 108 -3.18 -2.15 -6.78
C CYS A 108 -1.78 -2.81 -6.80
N GLY A 109 -1.64 -3.97 -7.49
CA GLY A 109 -0.34 -4.58 -7.75
C GLY A 109 0.58 -3.67 -8.57
N GLY A 110 0.03 -2.91 -9.53
CA GLY A 110 0.78 -1.88 -10.26
C GLY A 110 1.33 -0.77 -9.35
N GLY A 111 0.60 -0.43 -8.29
CA GLY A 111 1.01 0.57 -7.30
C GLY A 111 1.93 0.07 -6.20
N ILE A 112 2.25 -1.24 -6.15
CA ILE A 112 3.05 -1.83 -5.07
C ILE A 112 4.44 -1.20 -4.90
N PHE A 113 5.02 -0.69 -5.98
CA PHE A 113 6.32 -0.01 -5.95
C PHE A 113 6.27 1.25 -5.08
N PHE A 114 5.18 2.02 -5.14
CA PHE A 114 4.97 3.20 -4.30
C PHE A 114 4.81 2.82 -2.84
N ILE A 115 3.99 1.78 -2.55
CA ILE A 115 3.79 1.26 -1.20
C ILE A 115 5.12 0.84 -0.57
N VAL A 116 5.93 0.08 -1.30
CA VAL A 116 7.23 -0.41 -0.82
C VAL A 116 8.22 0.74 -0.64
N ALA A 117 8.30 1.67 -1.59
CA ALA A 117 9.18 2.83 -1.52
C ALA A 117 8.84 3.72 -0.30
N TYR A 118 7.55 4.01 -0.10
CA TYR A 118 7.11 4.79 1.06
C TYR A 118 7.48 4.11 2.39
N ASN A 119 7.21 2.80 2.53
CA ASN A 119 7.53 2.08 3.76
C ASN A 119 9.04 2.07 4.04
N LEU A 120 9.88 1.94 2.99
CA LEU A 120 11.32 2.05 3.12
C LEU A 120 11.75 3.44 3.58
N LEU A 121 11.26 4.50 2.92
CA LEU A 121 11.59 5.89 3.29
C LEU A 121 11.14 6.20 4.72
N SER A 122 9.91 5.82 5.08
CA SER A 122 9.39 5.99 6.44
C SER A 122 10.24 5.26 7.49
N ALA A 123 10.75 4.07 7.17
CA ALA A 123 11.63 3.31 8.04
C ALA A 123 12.98 4.00 8.23
N ILE A 124 13.55 4.57 7.15
CA ILE A 124 14.79 5.33 7.21
C ILE A 124 14.63 6.58 8.10
N PHE A 125 13.59 7.38 7.86
CA PHE A 125 13.34 8.58 8.67
C PHE A 125 13.14 8.24 10.15
N ARG A 126 12.34 7.22 10.45
CA ARG A 126 12.14 6.75 11.83
C ARG A 126 13.44 6.26 12.48
N GLY A 127 14.27 5.54 11.71
CA GLY A 127 15.58 5.07 12.18
C GLY A 127 16.55 6.22 12.48
N LEU A 128 16.45 7.33 11.75
CA LEU A 128 17.20 8.55 11.98
C LEU A 128 16.63 9.43 13.13
N GLY A 129 15.51 9.01 13.73
CA GLY A 129 14.86 9.74 14.83
C GLY A 129 13.83 10.78 14.37
N ASP A 130 13.57 10.90 13.06
CA ASP A 130 12.54 11.79 12.53
C ASP A 130 11.23 11.02 12.30
N SER A 131 10.32 11.14 13.26
CA SER A 131 8.98 10.57 13.17
C SER A 131 7.94 11.58 12.67
N LYS A 132 8.31 12.87 12.55
CA LYS A 132 7.38 13.92 12.14
C LYS A 132 7.19 13.96 10.63
N SER A 133 8.26 13.79 9.86
CA SER A 133 8.19 13.81 8.40
C SER A 133 7.30 12.70 7.83
N PRO A 134 7.43 11.41 8.23
CA PRO A 134 6.49 10.39 7.80
C PRO A 134 5.04 10.68 8.18
N LEU A 135 4.81 11.21 9.39
CA LEU A 135 3.46 11.56 9.84
C LEU A 135 2.83 12.68 8.99
N LEU A 136 3.63 13.69 8.62
CA LEU A 136 3.16 14.78 7.77
C LEU A 136 2.79 14.26 6.36
N PHE A 137 3.62 13.37 5.79
CA PHE A 137 3.32 12.76 4.49
C PHE A 137 2.02 11.97 4.53
N VAL A 138 1.82 11.12 5.56
CA VAL A 138 0.55 10.38 5.74
C VAL A 138 -0.64 11.33 5.88
N LEU A 139 -0.50 12.46 6.58
CA LEU A 139 -1.58 13.43 6.72
C LEU A 139 -1.95 14.07 5.38
N VAL A 140 -0.95 14.48 4.59
CA VAL A 140 -1.17 15.06 3.26
C VAL A 140 -1.84 14.06 2.33
N ALA A 141 -1.36 12.83 2.32
CA ALA A 141 -1.94 11.76 1.53
C ALA A 141 -3.39 11.47 1.93
N CYS A 142 -3.68 11.42 3.24
CA CYS A 142 -5.04 11.25 3.73
C CYS A 142 -6.00 12.32 3.17
N ILE A 143 -5.56 13.56 3.13
CA ILE A 143 -6.34 14.66 2.58
C ILE A 143 -6.57 14.45 1.08
N ILE A 144 -5.52 14.15 0.32
CA ILE A 144 -5.58 13.91 -1.13
C ILE A 144 -6.52 12.73 -1.42
N ASN A 145 -6.43 11.66 -0.65
CA ASN A 145 -7.26 10.46 -0.81
C ASN A 145 -8.75 10.78 -0.59
N VAL A 146 -9.12 11.39 0.52
CA VAL A 146 -10.52 11.74 0.78
C VAL A 146 -11.11 12.58 -0.34
N PHE A 147 -10.37 13.59 -0.84
CA PHE A 147 -10.81 14.39 -1.97
C PHE A 147 -10.83 13.59 -3.28
N GLY A 148 -9.84 12.75 -3.50
CA GLY A 148 -9.76 11.89 -4.67
C GLY A 148 -10.91 10.88 -4.73
N ASP A 149 -11.25 10.22 -3.63
CA ASP A 149 -12.40 9.32 -3.53
C ASP A 149 -13.71 10.02 -3.88
N LEU A 150 -13.91 11.21 -3.32
CA LEU A 150 -15.11 11.98 -3.63
C LEU A 150 -15.19 12.35 -5.11
N ILE A 151 -14.07 12.70 -5.73
CA ILE A 151 -14.02 13.06 -7.16
C ILE A 151 -14.17 11.82 -8.05
N LEU A 152 -13.40 10.77 -7.81
CA LEU A 152 -13.36 9.61 -8.70
C LEU A 152 -14.56 8.69 -8.52
N VAL A 153 -14.97 8.44 -7.30
CA VAL A 153 -16.10 7.53 -7.04
C VAL A 153 -17.43 8.25 -7.16
N ALA A 154 -17.60 9.41 -6.54
CA ALA A 154 -18.85 10.14 -6.57
C ALA A 154 -19.03 10.99 -7.84
N GLY A 155 -17.95 11.60 -8.38
CA GLY A 155 -18.00 12.43 -9.58
C GLY A 155 -18.00 11.64 -10.88
N PHE A 156 -17.09 10.66 -11.01
CA PHE A 156 -16.91 9.87 -12.23
C PHE A 156 -17.56 8.49 -12.18
N HIS A 157 -18.19 8.09 -11.08
CA HIS A 157 -18.83 6.78 -10.89
C HIS A 157 -17.90 5.59 -11.18
N MET A 158 -16.60 5.72 -10.85
CA MET A 158 -15.59 4.70 -11.15
C MET A 158 -15.60 3.50 -10.16
N ASN A 159 -16.60 3.38 -9.29
CA ASN A 159 -16.76 2.23 -8.38
C ASN A 159 -15.43 1.77 -7.72
N ALA A 160 -15.21 0.45 -7.71
CA ALA A 160 -14.01 -0.17 -7.13
C ALA A 160 -12.67 0.24 -7.78
N VAL A 161 -12.67 0.62 -9.05
CA VAL A 161 -11.44 1.02 -9.77
C VAL A 161 -10.95 2.38 -9.27
N GLY A 162 -11.87 3.32 -9.02
CA GLY A 162 -11.54 4.64 -8.46
C GLY A 162 -10.91 4.52 -7.06
N ALA A 163 -11.54 3.74 -6.18
CA ALA A 163 -11.04 3.49 -4.84
C ALA A 163 -9.66 2.80 -4.85
N CYS A 164 -9.40 1.88 -5.79
CA CYS A 164 -8.11 1.21 -5.91
C CYS A 164 -6.98 2.13 -6.34
N LEU A 165 -7.24 3.04 -7.29
CA LEU A 165 -6.23 4.00 -7.74
C LEU A 165 -5.78 4.91 -6.59
N LEU A 166 -6.70 5.26 -5.71
CA LEU A 166 -6.41 6.08 -4.53
C LEU A 166 -5.74 5.28 -3.41
N TYR A 167 -6.17 4.04 -3.18
CA TYR A 167 -5.53 3.17 -2.21
C TYR A 167 -4.03 2.94 -2.50
N THR A 168 -3.65 2.82 -3.79
CA THR A 168 -2.23 2.73 -4.17
C THR A 168 -1.48 4.03 -3.94
N SER A 169 -2.14 5.17 -4.09
CA SER A 169 -1.57 6.47 -3.73
C SER A 169 -1.38 6.60 -2.23
N ASP A 170 -2.36 6.16 -1.43
CA ASP A 170 -2.31 6.19 0.03
C ASP A 170 -1.25 5.30 0.65
N ALA A 171 -1.13 4.11 0.16
CA ALA A 171 -0.15 3.17 0.68
C ALA A 171 1.27 3.54 0.24
N ALA A 172 1.42 4.49 -0.69
CA ALA A 172 2.69 5.08 -1.11
C ALA A 172 3.10 6.29 -0.26
N ASP A 173 2.17 6.87 0.49
CA ASP A 173 2.40 7.98 1.42
C ASP A 173 2.31 7.52 2.87
#